data_95f74da83ce1ff7a46d2d9d138149c8e
#
_entry.id   95f74da83ce1ff7a46d2d9d138149c8e
#
_cell.length_a   1.000
_cell.length_b   1.000
_cell.length_c   1.000
_cell.angle_alpha   90.00
_cell.angle_beta   90.00
_cell.angle_gamma   90.00
#
_symmetry.space_group_name_H-M   'P 1'
#
loop_
_entity.id
_entity.type
_entity.pdbx_description
1 polymer ?
#
loop_
_entity_poly.entity_id
_entity_poly.type
_entity_poly.pdbx_seq_one_letter_code
_entity_poly.pdbx_strand_id
1 'polypeptide(L)'
;RDSELMTRARQLRYCGIGSAGFEAAAMKERWWEYDIVDVFPKLLPNDIAASIGLAQLRKIDKFQTIRKKIWNIYQAQLADFDWLIRPQDPASDEQHSYFTYSIRVAKGKRDQLAKYLYSRGIYTTVRFHPLHLNPIYKSSYRLPICEQLNDEILSLPLHPNLSDSDIDAILLSLQKFNEQYM
;
A
#
# COMPACT_ATOMS: atom_id res chain seq x y z
N ARG A 1 -17.05 -22.40 5.10
CA ARG A 1 -17.17 -20.98 5.51
C ARG A 1 -17.84 -20.95 6.87
N ASP A 2 -17.28 -20.26 7.83
CA ASP A 2 -17.77 -20.13 9.19
C ASP A 2 -19.00 -19.21 9.24
N SER A 3 -20.18 -19.78 9.49
CA SER A 3 -21.45 -19.04 9.52
C SER A 3 -21.57 -18.14 10.76
N GLU A 4 -20.99 -18.56 11.88
CA GLU A 4 -21.01 -17.82 13.13
C GLU A 4 -20.16 -16.54 13.02
N LEU A 5 -18.95 -16.67 12.47
CA LEU A 5 -18.08 -15.54 12.18
C LEU A 5 -18.74 -14.53 11.22
N MET A 6 -19.43 -15.02 10.20
CA MET A 6 -20.16 -14.16 9.26
C MET A 6 -21.31 -13.39 9.92
N THR A 7 -22.06 -14.06 10.80
CA THR A 7 -23.13 -13.43 11.58
C THR A 7 -22.56 -12.34 12.50
N ARG A 8 -21.50 -12.67 13.23
CA ARG A 8 -20.83 -11.73 14.10
C ARG A 8 -20.28 -10.50 13.34
N ALA A 9 -19.66 -10.71 12.18
CA ALA A 9 -19.17 -9.63 11.34
C ALA A 9 -20.29 -8.70 10.85
N ARG A 10 -21.46 -9.26 10.49
CA ARG A 10 -22.64 -8.46 10.09
C ARG A 10 -23.17 -7.61 11.23
N GLN A 11 -23.24 -8.11 12.44
CA GLN A 11 -23.66 -7.37 13.62
C GLN A 11 -22.69 -6.22 13.92
N LEU A 12 -21.40 -6.54 14.00
CA LEU A 12 -20.37 -5.55 14.34
C LEU A 12 -20.31 -4.42 13.33
N ARG A 13 -20.31 -4.70 12.01
CA ARG A 13 -20.22 -3.64 10.99
C ARG A 13 -21.34 -2.60 11.04
N TYR A 14 -22.44 -2.91 11.72
CA TYR A 14 -23.62 -2.03 11.86
C TYR A 14 -23.91 -1.71 13.32
N CYS A 15 -23.01 -1.01 13.99
CA CYS A 15 -23.15 -0.53 15.37
C CYS A 15 -23.39 -1.65 16.41
N GLY A 16 -23.07 -2.89 16.13
CA GLY A 16 -23.37 -4.03 16.99
C GLY A 16 -24.87 -4.36 17.07
N ILE A 17 -25.69 -3.97 16.10
CA ILE A 17 -27.11 -4.27 16.06
C ILE A 17 -27.30 -5.75 15.71
N GLY A 18 -28.07 -6.47 16.53
CA GLY A 18 -28.31 -7.90 16.40
C GLY A 18 -29.10 -8.28 15.14
N SER A 19 -30.22 -7.58 14.91
CA SER A 19 -31.03 -7.72 13.69
C SER A 19 -31.63 -6.37 13.32
N ALA A 20 -31.64 -6.01 12.06
CA ALA A 20 -32.14 -4.71 11.60
C ALA A 20 -32.82 -4.80 10.24
N GLY A 21 -33.66 -3.79 9.94
CA GLY A 21 -34.30 -3.62 8.66
C GLY A 21 -35.31 -4.72 8.31
N PHE A 22 -35.27 -5.21 7.09
CA PHE A 22 -36.25 -6.19 6.60
C PHE A 22 -36.18 -7.57 7.33
N GLU A 23 -34.99 -7.96 7.83
CA GLU A 23 -34.84 -9.17 8.63
C GLU A 23 -35.58 -9.03 9.96
N ALA A 24 -35.51 -7.88 10.62
CA ALA A 24 -36.24 -7.59 11.84
C ALA A 24 -37.75 -7.53 11.58
N ALA A 25 -38.18 -6.95 10.48
CA ALA A 25 -39.59 -6.86 10.07
C ALA A 25 -40.22 -8.23 9.82
N ALA A 26 -39.43 -9.19 9.34
CA ALA A 26 -39.91 -10.56 9.11
C ALA A 26 -40.00 -11.39 10.40
N MET A 27 -39.31 -11.02 11.47
CA MET A 27 -39.12 -11.82 12.67
C MET A 27 -39.86 -11.28 13.91
N LYS A 28 -40.23 -9.99 13.93
CA LYS A 28 -40.77 -9.31 15.13
C LYS A 28 -42.03 -8.53 14.81
N GLU A 29 -42.99 -8.58 15.72
CA GLU A 29 -44.16 -7.68 15.69
C GLU A 29 -43.79 -6.21 15.77
N ARG A 30 -42.68 -5.91 16.47
CA ARG A 30 -42.15 -4.57 16.68
C ARG A 30 -40.78 -4.46 16.00
N TRP A 31 -40.74 -4.34 14.67
CA TRP A 31 -39.55 -4.31 13.84
C TRP A 31 -38.65 -3.05 14.06
N TRP A 32 -39.19 -2.04 14.72
CA TRP A 32 -38.46 -0.83 15.10
C TRP A 32 -37.64 -0.99 16.39
N GLU A 33 -37.82 -2.08 17.14
CA GLU A 33 -37.04 -2.42 18.31
C GLU A 33 -35.89 -3.35 17.90
N TYR A 34 -34.67 -2.99 18.32
CA TYR A 34 -33.49 -3.77 18.04
C TYR A 34 -32.62 -3.88 19.30
N ASP A 35 -31.88 -4.98 19.38
CA ASP A 35 -30.91 -5.22 20.45
C ASP A 35 -29.51 -4.85 19.98
N ILE A 36 -28.74 -4.16 20.84
CA ILE A 36 -27.31 -3.93 20.63
C ILE A 36 -26.55 -5.04 21.35
N VAL A 37 -25.88 -5.90 20.59
CA VAL A 37 -25.14 -7.06 21.12
C VAL A 37 -23.68 -6.74 21.44
N ASP A 38 -23.17 -5.59 20.96
CA ASP A 38 -21.82 -5.10 21.25
C ASP A 38 -21.71 -3.61 20.88
N VAL A 39 -20.71 -2.92 21.44
CA VAL A 39 -20.41 -1.53 21.12
C VAL A 39 -19.39 -1.50 19.97
N PHE A 40 -19.82 -1.05 18.80
CA PHE A 40 -18.96 -0.98 17.61
C PHE A 40 -19.34 0.20 16.70
N PRO A 41 -18.39 0.80 15.96
CA PRO A 41 -18.70 1.86 15.03
C PRO A 41 -19.47 1.36 13.81
N LYS A 42 -20.13 2.28 13.10
CA LYS A 42 -20.77 2.00 11.82
C LYS A 42 -19.70 1.90 10.71
N LEU A 43 -19.54 0.70 10.15
CA LEU A 43 -18.56 0.39 9.09
C LEU A 43 -19.24 -0.03 7.78
N LEU A 44 -20.39 0.53 7.47
CA LEU A 44 -21.07 0.28 6.20
C LEU A 44 -20.54 1.22 5.12
N PRO A 45 -20.10 0.69 3.98
CA PRO A 45 -19.84 1.51 2.80
C PRO A 45 -21.14 2.16 2.33
N ASN A 46 -21.04 3.36 1.77
CA ASN A 46 -22.15 4.03 1.11
C ASN A 46 -22.10 3.82 -0.42
N ASP A 47 -23.18 4.13 -1.12
CA ASP A 47 -23.30 3.94 -2.56
C ASP A 47 -22.33 4.80 -3.36
N ILE A 48 -21.93 5.97 -2.85
CA ILE A 48 -20.92 6.83 -3.48
C ILE A 48 -19.56 6.12 -3.48
N ALA A 49 -19.13 5.57 -2.33
CA ALA A 49 -17.88 4.82 -2.23
C ALA A 49 -17.93 3.55 -3.09
N ALA A 50 -19.06 2.85 -3.10
CA ALA A 50 -19.26 1.66 -3.94
C ALA A 50 -19.19 1.98 -5.44
N SER A 51 -19.79 3.09 -5.88
CA SER A 51 -19.76 3.56 -7.27
C SER A 51 -18.33 3.91 -7.72
N ILE A 52 -17.56 4.59 -6.87
CA ILE A 52 -16.15 4.88 -7.12
C ILE A 52 -15.36 3.56 -7.20
N GLY A 53 -15.57 2.64 -6.25
CA GLY A 53 -14.92 1.34 -6.22
C GLY A 53 -15.19 0.53 -7.49
N LEU A 54 -16.44 0.49 -7.96
CA LEU A 54 -16.82 -0.19 -9.20
C LEU A 54 -16.13 0.43 -10.43
N ALA A 55 -16.06 1.76 -10.49
CA ALA A 55 -15.36 2.46 -11.56
C ALA A 55 -13.85 2.17 -11.57
N GLN A 56 -13.22 2.03 -10.39
CA GLN A 56 -11.81 1.63 -10.28
C GLN A 56 -11.61 0.15 -10.65
N LEU A 57 -12.50 -0.73 -10.22
CA LEU A 57 -12.42 -2.17 -10.53
C LEU A 57 -12.45 -2.43 -12.04
N ARG A 58 -13.27 -1.69 -12.80
CA ARG A 58 -13.31 -1.77 -14.27
C ARG A 58 -12.00 -1.37 -14.95
N LYS A 59 -11.12 -0.66 -14.27
CA LYS A 59 -9.83 -0.16 -14.80
C LYS A 59 -8.64 -0.97 -14.30
N ILE A 60 -8.83 -1.93 -13.39
CA ILE A 60 -7.73 -2.54 -12.67
C ILE A 60 -6.74 -3.27 -13.58
N ASP A 61 -7.23 -4.01 -14.58
CA ASP A 61 -6.37 -4.75 -15.51
C ASP A 61 -5.46 -3.81 -16.31
N LYS A 62 -6.02 -2.70 -16.79
CA LYS A 62 -5.25 -1.65 -17.47
C LYS A 62 -4.18 -1.06 -16.53
N PHE A 63 -4.54 -0.76 -15.29
CA PHE A 63 -3.62 -0.19 -14.32
C PHE A 63 -2.50 -1.16 -13.94
N GLN A 64 -2.82 -2.45 -13.80
CA GLN A 64 -1.83 -3.48 -13.53
C GLN A 64 -0.87 -3.67 -14.70
N THR A 65 -1.36 -3.65 -15.93
CA THR A 65 -0.52 -3.72 -17.14
C THR A 65 0.48 -2.56 -17.19
N ILE A 66 0.03 -1.33 -16.93
CA ILE A 66 0.92 -0.16 -16.91
C ILE A 66 1.95 -0.26 -15.78
N ARG A 67 1.54 -0.63 -14.57
CA ARG A 67 2.46 -0.78 -13.44
C ARG A 67 3.50 -1.85 -13.69
N LYS A 68 3.11 -2.99 -14.28
CA LYS A 68 4.04 -4.06 -14.68
C LYS A 68 5.05 -3.57 -15.72
N LYS A 69 4.60 -2.77 -16.72
CA LYS A 69 5.52 -2.16 -17.70
C LYS A 69 6.59 -1.31 -16.99
N ILE A 70 6.18 -0.43 -16.08
CA ILE A 70 7.10 0.46 -15.34
C ILE A 70 8.04 -0.36 -14.44
N TRP A 71 7.50 -1.36 -13.73
CA TRP A 71 8.30 -2.29 -12.93
C TRP A 71 9.41 -2.94 -13.76
N ASN A 72 9.07 -3.50 -14.92
CA ASN A 72 10.04 -4.16 -15.79
C ASN A 72 11.11 -3.18 -16.31
N ILE A 73 10.74 -1.93 -16.59
CA ILE A 73 11.71 -0.89 -16.97
C ILE A 73 12.69 -0.66 -15.83
N TYR A 74 12.21 -0.47 -14.59
CA TYR A 74 13.08 -0.31 -13.43
C TYR A 74 13.97 -1.54 -13.19
N GLN A 75 13.41 -2.75 -13.31
CA GLN A 75 14.20 -3.97 -13.17
C GLN A 75 15.33 -4.06 -14.18
N ALA A 76 15.11 -3.67 -15.42
CA ALA A 76 16.13 -3.68 -16.45
C ALA A 76 17.17 -2.56 -16.26
N GLN A 77 16.71 -1.32 -16.06
CA GLN A 77 17.58 -0.15 -16.07
C GLN A 77 18.39 0.04 -14.77
N LEU A 78 17.95 -0.55 -13.67
CA LEU A 78 18.65 -0.48 -12.39
C LEU A 78 19.49 -1.74 -12.09
N ALA A 79 19.67 -2.62 -13.07
CA ALA A 79 20.37 -3.89 -12.88
C ALA A 79 21.85 -3.70 -12.49
N ASP A 80 22.52 -2.73 -13.08
CA ASP A 80 23.95 -2.52 -12.98
C ASP A 80 24.38 -1.60 -11.81
N PHE A 81 23.42 -1.16 -10.97
CA PHE A 81 23.73 -0.33 -9.80
C PHE A 81 24.04 -1.21 -8.59
N ASP A 82 25.31 -1.41 -8.28
CA ASP A 82 25.82 -2.24 -7.18
C ASP A 82 25.47 -1.76 -5.77
N TRP A 83 25.17 -0.45 -5.63
CA TRP A 83 24.75 0.19 -4.39
C TRP A 83 23.23 0.11 -4.14
N LEU A 84 22.48 -0.42 -5.09
CA LEU A 84 21.03 -0.46 -5.07
C LEU A 84 20.56 -1.92 -5.16
N ILE A 85 19.80 -2.36 -4.16
CA ILE A 85 19.17 -3.69 -4.18
C ILE A 85 17.73 -3.50 -4.65
N ARG A 86 17.40 -4.09 -5.79
CA ARG A 86 16.05 -4.06 -6.37
C ARG A 86 15.13 -5.01 -5.62
N PRO A 87 13.79 -4.77 -5.62
CA PRO A 87 12.84 -5.76 -5.16
C PRO A 87 12.90 -7.00 -6.04
N GLN A 88 12.63 -8.16 -5.44
CA GLN A 88 12.58 -9.43 -6.16
C GLN A 88 11.38 -9.48 -7.09
N ASP A 89 11.54 -10.05 -8.28
CA ASP A 89 10.43 -10.37 -9.16
C ASP A 89 9.56 -11.47 -8.55
N PRO A 90 8.24 -11.47 -8.83
CA PRO A 90 7.36 -12.54 -8.38
C PRO A 90 7.76 -13.87 -8.99
N ALA A 91 7.55 -14.97 -8.27
CA ALA A 91 7.69 -16.30 -8.82
C ALA A 91 6.68 -16.57 -9.95
N SER A 92 6.93 -17.57 -10.77
CA SER A 92 6.12 -17.83 -11.98
C SER A 92 4.66 -18.21 -11.68
N ASP A 93 4.38 -18.69 -10.48
CA ASP A 93 3.06 -19.07 -9.96
C ASP A 93 2.40 -17.97 -9.09
N GLU A 94 3.06 -16.82 -8.95
CA GLU A 94 2.57 -15.68 -8.17
C GLU A 94 1.99 -14.58 -9.05
N GLN A 95 0.93 -13.95 -8.55
CA GLN A 95 0.36 -12.74 -9.14
C GLN A 95 0.73 -11.53 -8.28
N HIS A 96 1.60 -10.66 -8.81
CA HIS A 96 2.05 -9.46 -8.12
C HIS A 96 1.15 -8.24 -8.42
N SER A 97 0.90 -7.43 -7.41
CA SER A 97 0.06 -6.22 -7.54
C SER A 97 0.80 -5.01 -8.13
N TYR A 98 2.13 -5.03 -8.17
CA TYR A 98 2.98 -3.90 -8.57
C TYR A 98 2.58 -2.59 -7.87
N PHE A 99 2.24 -2.70 -6.58
CA PHE A 99 1.74 -1.56 -5.81
C PHE A 99 2.82 -0.51 -5.52
N THR A 100 4.05 -0.97 -5.26
CA THR A 100 5.20 -0.11 -4.95
C THR A 100 6.47 -0.72 -5.52
N TYR A 101 7.43 0.11 -5.92
CA TYR A 101 8.79 -0.30 -6.29
C TYR A 101 9.75 0.19 -5.23
N SER A 102 10.07 -0.65 -4.27
CA SER A 102 10.91 -0.31 -3.12
C SER A 102 12.32 -0.84 -3.31
N ILE A 103 13.26 0.08 -3.45
CA ILE A 103 14.70 -0.22 -3.52
C ILE A 103 15.32 -0.14 -2.13
N ARG A 104 16.42 -0.86 -1.90
CA ARG A 104 17.29 -0.66 -0.73
C ARG A 104 18.56 0.03 -1.18
N VAL A 105 18.93 1.10 -0.51
CA VAL A 105 20.08 1.94 -0.83
C VAL A 105 21.19 1.65 0.17
N ALA A 106 22.31 1.12 -0.34
CA ALA A 106 23.47 0.77 0.48
C ALA A 106 24.26 2.00 0.98
N LYS A 107 25.26 1.73 1.82
CA LYS A 107 26.27 2.70 2.27
C LYS A 107 25.71 3.93 3.01
N GLY A 108 24.51 3.82 3.59
CA GLY A 108 23.89 4.94 4.33
C GLY A 108 23.49 6.13 3.46
N LYS A 109 23.35 5.94 2.15
CA LYS A 109 23.06 7.00 1.18
C LYS A 109 21.57 7.25 0.93
N ARG A 110 20.67 6.50 1.56
CA ARG A 110 19.23 6.59 1.32
C ARG A 110 18.68 8.01 1.50
N ASP A 111 18.99 8.69 2.58
CA ASP A 111 18.49 10.03 2.86
C ASP A 111 19.07 11.06 1.89
N GLN A 112 20.34 10.89 1.50
CA GLN A 112 20.97 11.73 0.49
C GLN A 112 20.29 11.57 -0.86
N LEU A 113 20.02 10.33 -1.27
CA LEU A 113 19.27 10.03 -2.50
C LEU A 113 17.86 10.61 -2.45
N ALA A 114 17.14 10.44 -1.35
CA ALA A 114 15.78 10.96 -1.20
C ALA A 114 15.74 12.48 -1.37
N LYS A 115 16.66 13.23 -0.72
CA LYS A 115 16.79 14.68 -0.86
C LYS A 115 17.19 15.11 -2.27
N TYR A 116 18.10 14.37 -2.89
CA TYR A 116 18.55 14.62 -4.26
C TYR A 116 17.40 14.45 -5.28
N LEU A 117 16.62 13.38 -5.17
CA LEU A 117 15.46 13.15 -6.02
C LEU A 117 14.37 14.22 -5.79
N TYR A 118 14.12 14.55 -4.52
CA TYR A 118 13.15 15.60 -4.17
C TYR A 118 13.50 16.96 -4.76
N SER A 119 14.79 17.35 -4.77
CA SER A 119 15.26 18.60 -5.39
C SER A 119 15.04 18.65 -6.91
N ARG A 120 14.73 17.51 -7.53
CA ARG A 120 14.41 17.36 -8.96
C ARG A 120 12.92 17.14 -9.23
N GLY A 121 12.09 17.37 -8.22
CA GLY A 121 10.64 17.16 -8.33
C GLY A 121 10.21 15.69 -8.29
N ILE A 122 11.11 14.76 -7.95
CA ILE A 122 10.82 13.33 -7.86
C ILE A 122 10.50 12.99 -6.40
N TYR A 123 9.23 12.79 -6.10
CA TYR A 123 8.78 12.44 -4.76
C TYR A 123 8.92 10.94 -4.48
N THR A 124 9.61 10.60 -3.40
CA THR A 124 9.83 9.24 -2.92
C THR A 124 9.28 9.05 -1.52
N THR A 125 9.02 7.81 -1.10
CA THR A 125 8.44 7.51 0.21
C THR A 125 9.13 6.33 0.87
N VAL A 126 8.95 6.21 2.19
CA VAL A 126 9.25 4.99 2.96
C VAL A 126 7.93 4.30 3.27
N ARG A 127 7.82 3.02 2.92
CA ARG A 127 6.61 2.24 3.20
C ARG A 127 6.96 1.00 4.04
N PHE A 128 6.81 1.09 5.34
CA PHE A 128 6.36 2.21 6.17
C PHE A 128 7.35 2.41 7.31
N HIS A 129 7.32 3.61 7.95
CA HIS A 129 8.08 3.81 9.18
C HIS A 129 7.66 2.78 10.24
N PRO A 130 8.61 2.10 10.91
CA PRO A 130 8.29 1.02 11.84
C PRO A 130 7.43 1.49 13.01
N LEU A 131 6.29 0.84 13.21
CA LEU A 131 5.31 1.26 14.23
C LEU A 131 5.87 1.21 15.65
N HIS A 132 6.74 0.23 15.97
CA HIS A 132 7.36 0.11 17.28
C HIS A 132 8.28 1.29 17.63
N LEU A 133 8.77 2.05 16.64
CA LEU A 133 9.55 3.27 16.85
C LEU A 133 8.67 4.51 17.07
N ASN A 134 7.35 4.41 16.83
CA ASN A 134 6.46 5.53 17.04
C ASN A 134 6.15 5.70 18.55
N PRO A 135 6.39 6.88 19.13
CA PRO A 135 6.26 7.11 20.57
C PRO A 135 4.90 6.77 21.17
N ILE A 136 3.82 6.84 20.40
CA ILE A 136 2.47 6.52 20.89
C ILE A 136 2.33 5.06 21.34
N TYR A 137 3.07 4.14 20.72
CA TYR A 137 3.02 2.71 21.05
C TYR A 137 3.85 2.35 22.30
N LYS A 138 4.73 3.25 22.78
CA LYS A 138 5.61 3.03 23.95
C LYS A 138 6.26 1.63 23.96
N SER A 139 6.63 1.15 22.78
CA SER A 139 7.16 -0.20 22.61
C SER A 139 8.58 -0.29 23.16
N SER A 140 8.86 -1.35 23.93
CA SER A 140 10.21 -1.71 24.39
C SER A 140 10.91 -2.67 23.43
N TYR A 141 10.22 -3.16 22.40
CA TYR A 141 10.79 -4.12 21.45
C TYR A 141 11.79 -3.45 20.52
N ARG A 142 12.86 -4.21 20.22
CA ARG A 142 13.80 -3.89 19.16
C ARG A 142 13.62 -4.89 18.03
N LEU A 143 13.49 -4.39 16.81
CA LEU A 143 13.33 -5.18 15.59
C LEU A 143 14.45 -4.84 14.61
N PRO A 144 15.68 -5.37 14.83
CA PRO A 144 16.88 -4.90 14.14
C PRO A 144 16.77 -4.93 12.61
N ILE A 145 16.19 -5.98 12.04
CA ILE A 145 16.01 -6.10 10.59
C ILE A 145 15.04 -5.03 10.06
N CYS A 146 13.93 -4.79 10.78
CA CYS A 146 12.94 -3.78 10.40
C CYS A 146 13.53 -2.37 10.50
N GLU A 147 14.32 -2.10 11.54
CA GLU A 147 15.00 -0.83 11.76
C GLU A 147 16.06 -0.60 10.66
N GLN A 148 16.88 -1.61 10.35
CA GLN A 148 17.85 -1.54 9.25
C GLN A 148 17.15 -1.27 7.91
N LEU A 149 16.07 -2.00 7.61
CA LEU A 149 15.32 -1.78 6.38
C LEU A 149 14.72 -0.37 6.32
N ASN A 150 14.27 0.19 7.45
CA ASN A 150 13.80 1.58 7.49
C ASN A 150 14.87 2.58 7.07
N ASP A 151 16.12 2.31 7.39
CA ASP A 151 17.25 3.21 7.05
C ASP A 151 17.74 3.04 5.60
N GLU A 152 17.44 1.92 4.97
CA GLU A 152 17.89 1.60 3.62
C GLU A 152 16.82 1.77 2.55
N ILE A 153 15.53 1.58 2.91
CA ILE A 153 14.44 1.46 1.92
C ILE A 153 13.98 2.82 1.40
N LEU A 154 13.73 2.87 0.10
CA LEU A 154 13.14 4.04 -0.58
C LEU A 154 12.21 3.55 -1.69
N SER A 155 10.97 4.03 -1.73
CA SER A 155 10.02 3.68 -2.77
C SER A 155 10.05 4.71 -3.88
N LEU A 156 10.39 4.26 -5.08
CA LEU A 156 10.33 5.06 -6.31
C LEU A 156 8.89 5.26 -6.77
N PRO A 157 8.57 6.32 -7.53
CA PRO A 157 7.24 6.51 -8.10
C PRO A 157 6.83 5.33 -8.97
N LEU A 158 5.65 4.77 -8.71
CA LEU A 158 5.04 3.70 -9.49
C LEU A 158 3.53 3.86 -9.50
N HIS A 159 2.99 4.49 -10.54
CA HIS A 159 1.55 4.68 -10.71
C HIS A 159 1.16 4.79 -12.20
N PRO A 160 -0.11 4.52 -12.55
CA PRO A 160 -0.54 4.45 -13.95
C PRO A 160 -0.46 5.77 -14.75
N ASN A 161 -0.26 6.90 -14.07
CA ASN A 161 -0.19 8.23 -14.70
C ASN A 161 1.24 8.71 -14.95
N LEU A 162 2.27 7.89 -14.67
CA LEU A 162 3.63 8.23 -15.06
C LEU A 162 3.75 8.17 -16.59
N SER A 163 4.21 9.25 -17.19
CA SER A 163 4.59 9.28 -18.60
C SER A 163 5.96 8.62 -18.83
N ASP A 164 6.26 8.27 -20.05
CA ASP A 164 7.59 7.76 -20.40
C ASP A 164 8.67 8.82 -20.07
N SER A 165 8.41 10.12 -20.27
CA SER A 165 9.31 11.20 -19.88
C SER A 165 9.53 11.32 -18.37
N ASP A 166 8.53 11.02 -17.54
CA ASP A 166 8.70 10.99 -16.08
C ASP A 166 9.61 9.81 -15.67
N ILE A 167 9.44 8.66 -16.30
CA ILE A 167 10.26 7.48 -16.06
C ILE A 167 11.71 7.77 -16.45
N ASP A 168 11.93 8.36 -17.62
CA ASP A 168 13.27 8.75 -18.09
C ASP A 168 13.93 9.75 -17.14
N ALA A 169 13.18 10.73 -16.64
CA ALA A 169 13.69 11.72 -15.67
C ALA A 169 14.10 11.06 -14.34
N ILE A 170 13.35 10.06 -13.86
CA ILE A 170 13.69 9.29 -12.67
C ILE A 170 14.99 8.51 -12.90
N LEU A 171 15.08 7.75 -14.00
CA LEU A 171 16.25 6.94 -14.34
C LEU A 171 17.51 7.79 -14.53
N LEU A 172 17.42 8.89 -15.27
CA LEU A 172 18.50 9.83 -15.46
C LEU A 172 18.97 10.44 -14.12
N SER A 173 18.06 10.73 -13.22
CA SER A 173 18.39 11.25 -11.90
C SER A 173 19.14 10.23 -11.04
N LEU A 174 18.74 8.95 -11.10
CA LEU A 174 19.45 7.87 -10.42
C LEU A 174 20.84 7.64 -11.00
N GLN A 175 20.99 7.69 -12.33
CA GLN A 175 22.28 7.59 -13.00
C GLN A 175 23.22 8.74 -12.59
N LYS A 176 22.74 9.97 -12.61
CA LYS A 176 23.54 11.14 -12.17
C LYS A 176 23.91 11.07 -10.69
N PHE A 177 23.03 10.53 -9.86
CA PHE A 177 23.35 10.30 -8.45
C PHE A 177 24.48 9.28 -8.31
N ASN A 178 24.43 8.19 -9.07
CA ASN A 178 25.48 7.17 -9.11
C ASN A 178 26.84 7.81 -9.49
N GLU A 179 26.90 8.56 -10.58
CA GLU A 179 28.12 9.21 -11.06
C GLU A 179 28.73 10.21 -10.06
N GLN A 180 27.89 10.86 -9.25
CA GLN A 180 28.31 11.93 -8.36
C GLN A 180 28.64 11.47 -6.94
N TYR A 181 27.99 10.42 -6.42
CA TYR A 181 28.00 10.10 -4.99
C TYR A 181 28.34 8.65 -4.66
N MET A 182 28.46 7.77 -5.63
CA MET A 182 28.70 6.35 -5.41
C MET A 182 30.07 5.90 -5.89
#